data_63d46b649d175a90e25e9236cc58f518
#
_entry.id   63d46b649d175a90e25e9236cc58f518
#
_cell.length_a   1.000
_cell.length_b   1.000
_cell.length_c   1.000
_cell.angle_alpha   90.00
_cell.angle_beta   90.00
_cell.angle_gamma   90.00
#
_symmetry.space_group_name_H-M   'P 1'
#
loop_
_entity.id
_entity.type
_entity.pdbx_description
1 polymer ?
#
loop_
_entity_poly.entity_id
_entity_poly.type
_entity_poly.pdbx_seq_one_letter_code
_entity_poly.pdbx_strand_id
1 'polypeptide(L)'
;MIFEVKECSDLEVIKDLFVEYSHIKGAENCFVSFDKELNDLTGYYSGGAILTGYEDDVPVACVAIRKISDTTCEGKRLFIRPEYRGKGYARIMIKAMTDKASELGFKEVVFTTKPEVMSVGYGLYKRMGFEELSEENGIVSMRIDLTGMI
;
A
#
# COMPACT_ATOMS: atom_id res chain seq x y z
N MET A 1 -12.08 13.52 -15.17
CA MET A 1 -10.72 13.03 -14.93
C MET A 1 -10.72 11.52 -14.86
N ILE A 2 -9.74 10.89 -15.48
CA ILE A 2 -9.66 9.43 -15.53
C ILE A 2 -8.58 8.97 -14.56
N PHE A 3 -8.95 8.11 -13.61
CA PHE A 3 -8.00 7.50 -12.69
C PHE A 3 -7.86 6.02 -13.02
N GLU A 4 -6.63 5.57 -13.26
CA GLU A 4 -6.33 4.17 -13.59
C GLU A 4 -5.25 3.62 -12.68
N VAL A 5 -5.41 2.35 -12.28
CA VAL A 5 -4.38 1.64 -11.53
C VAL A 5 -3.73 0.62 -12.44
N LYS A 6 -2.40 0.65 -12.51
CA LYS A 6 -1.62 -0.27 -13.36
C LYS A 6 -0.53 -0.93 -12.54
N GLU A 7 -0.21 -2.17 -12.89
CA GLU A 7 0.98 -2.81 -12.32
C GLU A 7 2.21 -2.02 -12.77
N CYS A 8 3.17 -1.85 -11.85
CA CYS A 8 4.33 -1.02 -12.11
C CYS A 8 5.12 -1.48 -13.33
N SER A 9 5.37 -0.57 -14.26
CA SER A 9 6.25 -0.79 -15.42
C SER A 9 7.45 0.16 -15.41
N ASP A 10 7.46 1.15 -14.51
CA ASP A 10 8.52 2.16 -14.42
C ASP A 10 8.97 2.29 -12.95
N LEU A 11 10.10 1.68 -12.64
CA LEU A 11 10.64 1.68 -11.27
C LEU A 11 11.08 3.06 -10.80
N GLU A 12 11.47 3.96 -11.70
CA GLU A 12 11.86 5.31 -11.31
C GLU A 12 10.66 6.10 -10.78
N VAL A 13 9.49 5.93 -11.40
CA VAL A 13 8.24 6.53 -10.91
C VAL A 13 7.93 6.04 -9.49
N ILE A 14 8.08 4.74 -9.26
CA ILE A 14 7.83 4.16 -7.94
C ILE A 14 8.83 4.67 -6.91
N LYS A 15 10.11 4.76 -7.27
CA LYS A 15 11.12 5.31 -6.36
C LYS A 15 10.78 6.73 -5.95
N ASP A 16 10.37 7.56 -6.89
CA ASP A 16 9.97 8.94 -6.61
C ASP A 16 8.80 9.00 -5.64
N LEU A 17 7.77 8.19 -5.86
CA LEU A 17 6.60 8.15 -4.98
C LEU A 17 6.95 7.63 -3.58
N PHE A 18 7.77 6.60 -3.49
CA PHE A 18 8.20 6.04 -2.20
C PHE A 18 9.03 7.05 -1.42
N VAL A 19 9.94 7.78 -2.09
CA VAL A 19 10.76 8.80 -1.44
C VAL A 19 9.88 9.96 -0.95
N GLU A 20 8.92 10.42 -1.76
CA GLU A 20 7.96 11.45 -1.32
C GLU A 20 7.22 10.99 -0.05
N TYR A 21 6.75 9.76 -0.04
CA TYR A 21 6.06 9.21 1.13
C TYR A 21 6.96 9.20 2.36
N SER A 22 8.23 8.82 2.19
CA SER A 22 9.18 8.73 3.31
C SER A 22 9.43 10.09 3.99
N HIS A 23 9.14 11.19 3.31
CA HIS A 23 9.34 12.54 3.83
C HIS A 23 8.15 13.09 4.60
N ILE A 24 7.06 12.32 4.75
CA ILE A 24 5.92 12.73 5.57
C ILE A 24 6.37 12.78 7.03
N LYS A 25 6.15 13.93 7.68
CA LYS A 25 6.52 14.12 9.08
C LYS A 25 5.80 13.08 9.96
N GLY A 26 6.57 12.38 10.77
CA GLY A 26 6.06 11.36 11.67
C GLY A 26 6.03 9.95 11.07
N ALA A 27 6.34 9.79 9.79
CA ALA A 27 6.31 8.50 9.12
C ALA A 27 7.64 7.73 9.21
N GLU A 28 8.66 8.30 9.83
CA GLU A 28 10.02 7.74 9.83
C GLU A 28 10.07 6.30 10.35
N ASN A 29 9.26 5.98 11.36
CA ASN A 29 9.23 4.63 11.95
C ASN A 29 8.62 3.59 11.01
N CYS A 30 7.97 4.01 9.93
CA CYS A 30 7.38 3.12 8.94
C CYS A 30 8.37 2.69 7.86
N PHE A 31 9.56 3.29 7.84
CA PHE A 31 10.54 3.12 6.77
C PHE A 31 11.85 2.48 7.25
N VAL A 32 11.72 1.41 8.01
CA VAL A 32 12.87 0.62 8.49
C VAL A 32 13.50 -0.09 7.30
N SER A 33 14.83 0.01 7.16
CA SER A 33 15.59 -0.62 6.07
C SER A 33 15.15 -0.16 4.67
N PHE A 34 14.70 1.09 4.57
CA PHE A 34 14.18 1.65 3.32
C PHE A 34 15.22 1.65 2.18
N ASP A 35 16.50 1.89 2.51
CA ASP A 35 17.56 1.88 1.51
C ASP A 35 17.68 0.53 0.81
N LYS A 36 17.54 -0.56 1.56
CA LYS A 36 17.59 -1.92 0.98
C LYS A 36 16.40 -2.14 0.04
N GLU A 37 15.23 -1.66 0.42
CA GLU A 37 14.02 -1.75 -0.40
C GLU A 37 14.20 -0.99 -1.71
N LEU A 38 14.64 0.26 -1.65
CA LEU A 38 14.84 1.09 -2.85
C LEU A 38 15.92 0.56 -3.78
N ASN A 39 16.98 -0.05 -3.23
CA ASN A 39 18.09 -0.55 -4.02
C ASN A 39 17.76 -1.83 -4.79
N ASP A 40 16.69 -2.53 -4.40
CA ASP A 40 16.28 -3.77 -5.06
C ASP A 40 14.77 -3.96 -4.97
N LEU A 41 14.02 -3.08 -5.63
CA LEU A 41 12.55 -3.16 -5.62
C LEU A 41 12.04 -4.49 -6.18
N THR A 42 12.65 -4.97 -7.25
CA THR A 42 12.24 -6.23 -7.89
C THR A 42 12.41 -7.40 -6.94
N GLY A 43 13.54 -7.49 -6.24
CA GLY A 43 13.80 -8.56 -5.28
C GLY A 43 12.95 -8.42 -4.02
N TYR A 44 12.86 -7.20 -3.49
CA TYR A 44 12.09 -6.93 -2.27
C TYR A 44 10.62 -7.31 -2.41
N TYR A 45 10.03 -7.05 -3.58
CA TYR A 45 8.63 -7.35 -3.85
C TYR A 45 8.42 -8.60 -4.72
N SER A 46 9.44 -9.46 -4.80
CA SER A 46 9.35 -10.72 -5.54
C SER A 46 8.21 -11.58 -4.98
N GLY A 47 7.37 -12.10 -5.86
CA GLY A 47 6.19 -12.87 -5.49
C GLY A 47 4.98 -12.03 -5.13
N GLY A 48 5.15 -10.71 -5.02
CA GLY A 48 4.07 -9.75 -4.81
C GLY A 48 3.87 -8.88 -6.04
N ALA A 49 3.58 -7.59 -5.81
CA ALA A 49 3.37 -6.64 -6.91
C ALA A 49 3.54 -5.20 -6.41
N ILE A 50 3.75 -4.30 -7.35
CA ILE A 50 3.73 -2.86 -7.09
C ILE A 50 2.72 -2.25 -8.04
N LEU A 51 1.79 -1.47 -7.51
CA LEU A 51 0.73 -0.83 -8.29
C LEU A 51 0.93 0.68 -8.29
N THR A 52 0.71 1.29 -9.44
CA THR A 52 0.78 2.75 -9.60
C THR A 52 -0.58 3.28 -10.02
N GLY A 53 -1.02 4.36 -9.39
CA GLY A 53 -2.25 5.06 -9.76
C GLY A 53 -1.93 6.30 -10.59
N TYR A 54 -2.64 6.46 -11.68
CA TYR A 54 -2.47 7.58 -12.63
C TYR A 54 -3.76 8.37 -12.73
N GLU A 55 -3.67 9.69 -12.62
CA GLU A 55 -4.77 10.58 -12.99
C GLU A 55 -4.40 11.24 -14.31
N ASP A 56 -5.19 10.99 -15.37
CA ASP A 56 -4.93 11.53 -16.70
C ASP A 56 -3.47 11.31 -17.14
N ASP A 57 -2.98 10.08 -16.95
CA ASP A 57 -1.62 9.64 -17.30
C ASP A 57 -0.49 10.22 -16.43
N VAL A 58 -0.83 10.93 -15.35
CA VAL A 58 0.16 11.44 -14.39
C VAL A 58 0.22 10.50 -13.17
N PRO A 59 1.41 9.99 -12.79
CA PRO A 59 1.51 9.12 -11.62
C PRO A 59 1.29 9.93 -10.33
N VAL A 60 0.29 9.54 -9.54
CA VAL A 60 -0.11 10.28 -8.34
C VAL A 60 -0.25 9.41 -7.10
N ALA A 61 -0.18 8.08 -7.26
CA ALA A 61 -0.43 7.16 -6.15
C ALA A 61 0.35 5.86 -6.35
N CYS A 62 0.58 5.17 -5.24
CA CYS A 62 1.20 3.84 -5.27
C CYS A 62 0.70 3.00 -4.11
N VAL A 63 0.86 1.69 -4.24
CA VAL A 63 0.71 0.71 -3.16
C VAL A 63 1.50 -0.53 -3.57
N ALA A 64 2.04 -1.25 -2.61
CA ALA A 64 2.82 -2.45 -2.89
C ALA A 64 2.32 -3.63 -2.09
N ILE A 65 2.55 -4.83 -2.62
CA ILE A 65 2.22 -6.11 -2.00
C ILE A 65 3.53 -6.87 -1.85
N ARG A 66 3.90 -7.18 -0.60
CA ARG A 66 5.09 -7.97 -0.31
C ARG A 66 4.68 -9.37 0.15
N LYS A 67 5.22 -10.39 -0.50
CA LYS A 67 4.96 -11.77 -0.11
C LYS A 67 5.61 -12.05 1.25
N ILE A 68 4.85 -12.61 2.19
CA ILE A 68 5.35 -13.07 3.49
C ILE A 68 5.40 -14.59 3.51
N SER A 69 4.35 -15.25 3.00
CA SER A 69 4.26 -16.70 2.89
C SER A 69 3.41 -17.04 1.68
N ASP A 70 3.16 -18.33 1.44
CA ASP A 70 2.31 -18.75 0.32
C ASP A 70 0.87 -18.28 0.46
N THR A 71 0.42 -17.95 1.68
CA THR A 71 -0.96 -17.57 1.95
C THR A 71 -1.13 -16.12 2.39
N THR A 72 -0.06 -15.49 2.88
CA THR A 72 -0.11 -14.15 3.47
C THR A 72 0.79 -13.18 2.75
N CYS A 73 0.27 -12.00 2.44
CA CYS A 73 1.08 -10.89 1.94
C CYS A 73 0.89 -9.66 2.80
N GLU A 74 1.83 -8.73 2.69
CA GLU A 74 1.79 -7.46 3.40
C GLU A 74 1.51 -6.34 2.41
N GLY A 75 0.49 -5.51 2.69
CA GLY A 75 0.27 -4.27 1.97
C GLY A 75 1.21 -3.21 2.51
N LYS A 76 1.92 -2.53 1.62
CA LYS A 76 2.93 -1.52 1.98
C LYS A 76 2.84 -0.32 1.07
N ARG A 77 3.30 0.81 1.57
CA ARG A 77 3.57 2.01 0.76
C ARG A 77 2.33 2.56 0.04
N LEU A 78 1.17 2.50 0.69
CA LEU A 78 0.00 3.19 0.18
C LEU A 78 0.23 4.69 0.33
N PHE A 79 0.28 5.39 -0.79
CA PHE A 79 0.54 6.82 -0.81
C PHE A 79 -0.24 7.47 -1.94
N ILE A 80 -0.86 8.59 -1.62
CA ILE A 80 -1.51 9.46 -2.60
C ILE A 80 -0.84 10.83 -2.47
N ARG A 81 -0.35 11.38 -3.56
CA ARG A 81 0.25 12.71 -3.52
C ARG A 81 -0.74 13.72 -2.93
N PRO A 82 -0.30 14.62 -2.04
CA PRO A 82 -1.21 15.50 -1.30
C PRO A 82 -2.20 16.28 -2.18
N GLU A 83 -1.77 16.75 -3.35
CA GLU A 83 -2.61 17.52 -4.27
C GLU A 83 -3.77 16.73 -4.83
N TYR A 84 -3.70 15.40 -4.75
CA TYR A 84 -4.69 14.48 -5.33
C TYR A 84 -5.54 13.76 -4.28
N ARG A 85 -5.43 14.18 -3.02
CA ARG A 85 -6.23 13.61 -1.93
C ARG A 85 -7.65 14.17 -1.94
N GLY A 86 -8.57 13.49 -1.28
CA GLY A 86 -9.96 13.89 -1.21
C GLY A 86 -10.79 13.52 -2.43
N LYS A 87 -10.25 12.71 -3.33
CA LYS A 87 -10.93 12.28 -4.56
C LYS A 87 -11.33 10.80 -4.54
N GLY A 88 -11.11 10.10 -3.42
CA GLY A 88 -11.43 8.69 -3.29
C GLY A 88 -10.37 7.73 -3.85
N TYR A 89 -9.20 8.21 -4.20
CA TYR A 89 -8.16 7.39 -4.82
C TYR A 89 -7.56 6.36 -3.86
N ALA A 90 -7.45 6.68 -2.57
CA ALA A 90 -6.94 5.72 -1.59
C ALA A 90 -7.81 4.46 -1.54
N ARG A 91 -9.14 4.62 -1.57
CA ARG A 91 -10.07 3.50 -1.60
C ARG A 91 -9.87 2.64 -2.85
N ILE A 92 -9.69 3.28 -4.00
CA ILE A 92 -9.46 2.58 -5.27
C ILE A 92 -8.13 1.82 -5.21
N MET A 93 -7.09 2.42 -4.65
CA MET A 93 -5.78 1.77 -4.51
C MET A 93 -5.84 0.56 -3.58
N ILE A 94 -6.55 0.67 -2.45
CA ILE A 94 -6.70 -0.44 -1.51
C ILE A 94 -7.48 -1.59 -2.16
N LYS A 95 -8.55 -1.28 -2.88
CA LYS A 95 -9.32 -2.31 -3.59
C LYS A 95 -8.47 -2.99 -4.66
N ALA A 96 -7.70 -2.23 -5.43
CA ALA A 96 -6.80 -2.78 -6.44
C ALA A 96 -5.75 -3.69 -5.79
N MET A 97 -5.24 -3.31 -4.62
CA MET A 97 -4.28 -4.12 -3.87
C MET A 97 -4.89 -5.44 -3.43
N THR A 98 -6.10 -5.43 -2.84
CA THR A 98 -6.74 -6.66 -2.39
C THR A 98 -7.14 -7.54 -3.57
N ASP A 99 -7.61 -6.97 -4.67
CA ASP A 99 -7.94 -7.72 -5.88
C ASP A 99 -6.67 -8.39 -6.46
N LYS A 100 -5.56 -7.66 -6.51
CA LYS A 100 -4.29 -8.20 -7.01
C LYS A 100 -3.76 -9.29 -6.09
N ALA A 101 -3.84 -9.11 -4.79
CA ALA A 101 -3.41 -10.12 -3.81
C ALA A 101 -4.23 -11.41 -3.98
N SER A 102 -5.53 -11.30 -4.17
CA SER A 102 -6.40 -12.46 -4.42
C SER A 102 -6.04 -13.14 -5.74
N GLU A 103 -5.79 -12.37 -6.79
CA GLU A 103 -5.36 -12.87 -8.11
C GLU A 103 -4.04 -13.65 -8.00
N LEU A 104 -3.11 -13.18 -7.17
CA LEU A 104 -1.83 -13.85 -6.95
C LEU A 104 -1.93 -15.11 -6.07
N GLY A 105 -3.11 -15.39 -5.51
CA GLY A 105 -3.35 -16.59 -4.72
C GLY A 105 -3.21 -16.41 -3.22
N PHE A 106 -2.99 -15.20 -2.74
CA PHE A 106 -2.93 -14.94 -1.30
C PHE A 106 -4.32 -15.04 -0.67
N LYS A 107 -4.37 -15.48 0.57
CA LYS A 107 -5.62 -15.65 1.33
C LYS A 107 -5.84 -14.54 2.34
N GLU A 108 -4.80 -13.81 2.70
CA GLU A 108 -4.93 -12.66 3.60
C GLU A 108 -3.89 -11.59 3.29
N VAL A 109 -4.26 -10.34 3.55
CA VAL A 109 -3.36 -9.19 3.52
C VAL A 109 -3.23 -8.67 4.95
N VAL A 110 -1.99 -8.47 5.40
CA VAL A 110 -1.71 -7.78 6.66
C VAL A 110 -1.17 -6.40 6.33
N PHE A 111 -1.39 -5.47 7.24
CA PHE A 111 -1.04 -4.07 7.02
C PHE A 111 -0.68 -3.43 8.36
N THR A 112 0.31 -2.54 8.36
CA THR A 112 0.59 -1.71 9.54
C THR A 112 0.32 -0.26 9.20
N THR A 113 -0.23 0.48 10.15
CA THR A 113 -0.53 1.89 9.99
C THR A 113 -0.28 2.64 11.30
N LYS A 114 0.02 3.93 11.19
CA LYS A 114 0.22 4.80 12.34
C LYS A 114 -0.90 5.84 12.35
N PRO A 115 -1.99 5.62 13.14
CA PRO A 115 -3.17 6.49 13.09
C PRO A 115 -2.90 7.97 13.36
N GLU A 116 -1.89 8.27 14.19
CA GLU A 116 -1.51 9.66 14.48
C GLU A 116 -1.08 10.44 13.23
N VAL A 117 -0.47 9.73 12.25
CA VAL A 117 0.05 10.33 11.02
C VAL A 117 -0.86 10.05 9.84
N MET A 118 -1.48 8.87 9.83
CA MET A 118 -2.24 8.33 8.71
C MET A 118 -3.68 8.02 9.11
N SER A 119 -4.32 8.93 9.84
CA SER A 119 -5.67 8.71 10.40
C SER A 119 -6.72 8.43 9.33
N VAL A 120 -6.63 9.07 8.17
CA VAL A 120 -7.57 8.85 7.07
C VAL A 120 -7.45 7.42 6.54
N GLY A 121 -6.21 6.95 6.35
CA GLY A 121 -5.94 5.58 5.91
C GLY A 121 -6.46 4.55 6.90
N TYR A 122 -6.17 4.75 8.18
CA TYR A 122 -6.62 3.85 9.25
C TYR A 122 -8.15 3.70 9.27
N GLY A 123 -8.86 4.82 9.23
CA GLY A 123 -10.34 4.79 9.19
C GLY A 123 -10.87 4.10 7.94
N LEU A 124 -10.23 4.32 6.81
CA LEU A 124 -10.62 3.73 5.54
C LEU A 124 -10.42 2.21 5.56
N TYR A 125 -9.29 1.71 6.10
CA TYR A 125 -9.05 0.26 6.22
C TYR A 125 -10.16 -0.40 7.05
N LYS A 126 -10.54 0.21 8.18
CA LYS A 126 -11.62 -0.34 9.02
C LYS A 126 -12.94 -0.39 8.27
N ARG A 127 -13.28 0.66 7.53
CA ARG A 127 -14.52 0.71 6.73
C ARG A 127 -14.52 -0.31 5.59
N MET A 128 -13.35 -0.68 5.09
CA MET A 128 -13.23 -1.67 4.00
C MET A 128 -13.13 -3.11 4.50
N GLY A 129 -13.26 -3.33 5.81
CA GLY A 129 -13.32 -4.67 6.37
C GLY A 129 -12.03 -5.19 6.99
N PHE A 130 -11.00 -4.37 7.09
CA PHE A 130 -9.77 -4.77 7.78
C PHE A 130 -10.01 -4.83 9.28
N GLU A 131 -9.55 -5.92 9.91
CA GLU A 131 -9.61 -6.11 11.35
C GLU A 131 -8.33 -5.63 12.01
N GLU A 132 -8.47 -4.97 13.15
CA GLU A 132 -7.32 -4.57 13.97
C GLU A 132 -6.86 -5.76 14.79
N LEU A 133 -5.58 -6.12 14.66
CA LEU A 133 -4.98 -7.25 15.38
C LEU A 133 -4.29 -6.83 16.67
N SER A 134 -3.52 -5.73 16.62
CA SER A 134 -2.73 -5.28 17.76
C SER A 134 -2.29 -3.85 17.57
N GLU A 135 -1.87 -3.23 18.69
CA GLU A 135 -1.26 -1.90 18.65
C GLU A 135 0.00 -1.94 19.51
N GLU A 136 1.09 -1.38 18.99
CA GLU A 136 2.35 -1.28 19.72
C GLU A 136 3.05 0.01 19.32
N ASN A 137 3.36 0.85 20.30
CA ASN A 137 4.03 2.13 20.08
C ASN A 137 3.35 3.04 19.07
N GLY A 138 2.01 3.04 19.03
CA GLY A 138 1.24 3.85 18.13
C GLY A 138 1.12 3.26 16.71
N ILE A 139 1.65 2.06 16.49
CA ILE A 139 1.54 1.36 15.22
C ILE A 139 0.50 0.26 15.36
N VAL A 140 -0.51 0.29 14.51
CA VAL A 140 -1.61 -0.67 14.50
C VAL A 140 -1.39 -1.68 13.40
N SER A 141 -1.50 -2.98 13.73
CA SER A 141 -1.46 -4.07 12.76
C SER A 141 -2.89 -4.46 12.40
N MET A 142 -3.18 -4.61 11.13
CA MET A 142 -4.50 -4.91 10.60
C MET A 142 -4.42 -6.05 9.58
N ARG A 143 -5.53 -6.75 9.37
CA ARG A 143 -5.61 -7.82 8.36
C ARG A 143 -6.97 -7.83 7.68
N ILE A 144 -7.01 -8.34 6.47
CA ILE A 144 -8.25 -8.69 5.80
C ILE A 144 -8.14 -10.11 5.22
N ASP A 145 -9.22 -10.89 5.38
CA ASP A 145 -9.33 -12.23 4.83
C ASP A 145 -9.88 -12.11 3.40
N LEU A 146 -9.14 -12.66 2.43
CA LEU A 146 -9.50 -12.59 1.02
C LEU A 146 -10.35 -13.77 0.55
N THR A 147 -10.50 -14.82 1.38
CA THR A 147 -11.16 -16.06 0.95
C THR A 147 -12.65 -15.89 0.62
N GLY A 148 -13.29 -14.85 1.10
CA GLY A 148 -14.67 -14.53 0.77
C GLY A 148 -14.83 -13.51 -0.37
N MET A 149 -13.74 -13.07 -0.99
CA MET A 149 -13.72 -12.00 -1.99
C MET A 149 -13.61 -12.56 -3.40
N ILE A 150 -14.60 -13.33 -3.80
CA ILE A 150 -14.63 -13.92 -5.15
C ILE A 150 -15.58 -13.13 -6.03
#